data_2bfd5e8d91f8bc41c96f247913299df4
#
_entry.id   2bfd5e8d91f8bc41c96f247913299df4
#
_cell.length_a   1.000
_cell.length_b   1.000
_cell.length_c   1.000
_cell.angle_alpha   90.00
_cell.angle_beta   90.00
_cell.angle_gamma   90.00
#
_symmetry.space_group_name_H-M   'P 1'
#
loop_
_entity.id
_entity.type
_entity.pdbx_description
1 polymer ?
#
loop_
_entity_poly.entity_id
_entity_poly.type
_entity_poly.pdbx_seq_one_letter_code
_entity_poly.pdbx_strand_id
1 'polypeptide(L)'
;QSVLFNSVRAYGDKVFFTYSTTEFKKETKQNVMTGDGLYCYNESTGKTTKLIDKNISDYIIDTSDNIIYYYVINEGLYKYKIKDKEETLIYKAERNSTLCYISFDADYIYLDNTRWCLFTRTADLTRILYVLDKDGNVINTIETNGRVLFGDDRYKLFEVGKKKEVKYASLYKLTYIKKSEINTADTWSESEWQK
;
A
#
# COMPACT_ATOMS: atom_id res chain seq x y z
N GLN A 1 -22.71 -16.06 0.56
CA GLN A 1 -21.97 -14.81 0.75
C GLN A 1 -21.00 -14.98 1.91
N SER A 2 -19.75 -14.61 1.73
CA SER A 2 -18.75 -14.58 2.80
C SER A 2 -18.25 -13.14 2.98
N VAL A 3 -17.85 -12.81 4.21
CA VAL A 3 -17.27 -11.51 4.58
C VAL A 3 -15.83 -11.74 4.96
N LEU A 4 -14.95 -10.94 4.40
CA LEU A 4 -13.52 -10.94 4.71
C LEU A 4 -13.11 -9.56 5.22
N PHE A 5 -12.58 -9.50 6.44
CA PHE A 5 -11.97 -8.29 6.97
C PHE A 5 -10.56 -8.14 6.43
N ASN A 6 -10.27 -6.95 5.90
CA ASN A 6 -8.97 -6.60 5.34
C ASN A 6 -8.41 -5.40 6.07
N SER A 7 -7.08 -5.29 6.12
CA SER A 7 -6.36 -4.11 6.59
C SER A 7 -6.89 -3.55 7.93
N VAL A 8 -6.90 -4.37 8.98
CA VAL A 8 -7.31 -3.92 10.33
C VAL A 8 -6.16 -3.20 11.02
N ARG A 9 -6.41 -1.98 11.52
CA ARG A 9 -5.42 -1.15 12.22
C ARG A 9 -6.03 -0.50 13.45
N ALA A 10 -5.32 -0.56 14.58
CA ALA A 10 -5.75 0.04 15.86
C ALA A 10 -4.94 1.29 16.16
N TYR A 11 -5.61 2.37 16.61
CA TYR A 11 -5.03 3.63 17.03
C TYR A 11 -5.80 4.17 18.26
N GLY A 12 -5.15 4.08 19.42
CA GLY A 12 -5.82 4.45 20.68
C GLY A 12 -7.05 3.58 20.93
N ASP A 13 -8.19 4.22 21.16
CA ASP A 13 -9.50 3.60 21.39
C ASP A 13 -10.29 3.31 20.09
N LYS A 14 -9.62 3.44 18.93
CA LYS A 14 -10.27 3.26 17.63
C LYS A 14 -9.65 2.13 16.84
N VAL A 15 -10.49 1.34 16.20
CA VAL A 15 -10.10 0.28 15.26
C VAL A 15 -10.66 0.64 13.90
N PHE A 16 -9.77 0.81 12.94
CA PHE A 16 -10.10 1.05 11.55
C PHE A 16 -9.98 -0.25 10.76
N PHE A 17 -10.88 -0.47 9.84
CA PHE A 17 -10.87 -1.70 9.03
C PHE A 17 -11.62 -1.50 7.72
N THR A 18 -11.18 -2.24 6.71
CA THR A 18 -11.95 -2.47 5.49
C THR A 18 -12.48 -3.89 5.49
N TYR A 19 -13.58 -4.13 4.81
CA TYR A 19 -14.02 -5.49 4.53
C TYR A 19 -14.50 -5.61 3.08
N SER A 20 -14.52 -6.84 2.61
CA SER A 20 -15.09 -7.17 1.31
C SER A 20 -16.09 -8.30 1.47
N THR A 21 -17.08 -8.29 0.61
CA THR A 21 -18.03 -9.38 0.48
C THR A 21 -17.74 -10.15 -0.80
N THR A 22 -17.84 -11.48 -0.71
CA THR A 22 -17.70 -12.34 -1.89
C THR A 22 -19.04 -12.99 -2.19
N GLU A 23 -19.52 -12.81 -3.40
CA GLU A 23 -20.73 -13.41 -3.91
C GLU A 23 -20.44 -14.25 -5.17
N PHE A 24 -20.99 -15.47 -5.21
CA PHE A 24 -20.90 -16.30 -6.39
C PHE A 24 -21.98 -15.89 -7.40
N LYS A 25 -21.57 -15.34 -8.54
CA LYS A 25 -22.47 -15.01 -9.65
C LYS A 25 -22.66 -16.22 -10.56
N LYS A 26 -23.90 -16.75 -10.56
CA LYS A 26 -24.25 -17.98 -11.32
C LYS A 26 -24.10 -17.77 -12.83
N GLU A 27 -24.37 -16.56 -13.34
CA GLU A 27 -24.30 -16.20 -14.75
C GLU A 27 -22.89 -16.32 -15.31
N THR A 28 -21.90 -15.87 -14.57
CA THR A 28 -20.48 -15.89 -14.96
C THR A 28 -19.71 -17.08 -14.41
N LYS A 29 -20.31 -17.86 -13.50
CA LYS A 29 -19.67 -18.93 -12.71
C LYS A 29 -18.42 -18.46 -11.97
N GLN A 30 -18.41 -17.22 -11.51
CA GLN A 30 -17.26 -16.59 -10.84
C GLN A 30 -17.65 -16.03 -9.47
N ASN A 31 -16.68 -16.05 -8.56
CA ASN A 31 -16.76 -15.31 -7.32
C ASN A 31 -16.43 -13.84 -7.58
N VAL A 32 -17.35 -12.95 -7.26
CA VAL A 32 -17.11 -11.50 -7.33
C VAL A 32 -16.90 -10.98 -5.93
N MET A 33 -15.75 -10.37 -5.71
CA MET A 33 -15.41 -9.71 -4.46
C MET A 33 -15.65 -8.20 -4.61
N THR A 34 -16.41 -7.65 -3.68
CA THR A 34 -16.75 -6.22 -3.66
C THR A 34 -16.26 -5.64 -2.33
N GLY A 35 -15.40 -4.64 -2.39
CA GLY A 35 -15.01 -3.84 -1.23
C GLY A 35 -16.14 -2.91 -0.80
N ASP A 36 -16.32 -2.72 0.50
CA ASP A 36 -17.46 -1.96 1.05
C ASP A 36 -17.04 -0.66 1.76
N GLY A 37 -15.78 -0.27 1.70
CA GLY A 37 -15.30 0.98 2.25
C GLY A 37 -14.47 0.87 3.52
N LEU A 38 -14.21 2.02 4.17
CA LEU A 38 -13.45 2.12 5.41
C LEU A 38 -14.37 2.43 6.60
N TYR A 39 -14.22 1.66 7.64
CA TYR A 39 -14.98 1.76 8.89
C TYR A 39 -14.06 2.12 10.05
N CYS A 40 -14.64 2.80 11.03
CA CYS A 40 -14.04 3.04 12.32
C CYS A 40 -14.95 2.51 13.42
N TYR A 41 -14.45 1.58 14.23
CA TYR A 41 -15.06 1.18 15.50
C TYR A 41 -14.41 1.99 16.62
N ASN A 42 -15.23 2.60 17.48
CA ASN A 42 -14.76 3.30 18.67
C ASN A 42 -15.09 2.46 19.89
N GLU A 43 -14.04 2.01 20.61
CA GLU A 43 -14.17 1.13 21.76
C GLU A 43 -14.91 1.80 22.91
N SER A 44 -14.64 3.09 23.17
CA SER A 44 -15.26 3.84 24.28
C SER A 44 -16.78 3.99 24.14
N THR A 45 -17.29 4.01 22.90
CA THR A 45 -18.72 4.17 22.63
C THR A 45 -19.41 2.92 22.13
N GLY A 46 -18.66 1.87 21.77
CA GLY A 46 -19.16 0.65 21.14
C GLY A 46 -19.77 0.86 19.75
N LYS A 47 -19.51 2.00 19.09
CA LYS A 47 -20.13 2.35 17.81
C LYS A 47 -19.18 2.11 16.63
N THR A 48 -19.75 1.59 15.55
CA THR A 48 -19.08 1.50 14.26
C THR A 48 -19.66 2.57 13.32
N THR A 49 -18.78 3.29 12.64
CA THR A 49 -19.15 4.32 11.66
C THR A 49 -18.44 4.04 10.34
N LYS A 50 -19.17 4.08 9.24
CA LYS A 50 -18.57 4.08 7.90
C LYS A 50 -18.00 5.48 7.62
N LEU A 51 -16.70 5.57 7.38
CA LEU A 51 -16.03 6.84 7.11
C LEU A 51 -15.95 7.15 5.63
N ILE A 52 -15.67 6.13 4.82
CA ILE A 52 -15.42 6.26 3.38
C ILE A 52 -16.19 5.15 2.67
N ASP A 53 -16.95 5.52 1.65
CA ASP A 53 -17.78 4.62 0.84
C ASP A 53 -17.17 4.42 -0.55
N LYS A 54 -15.98 3.78 -0.59
CA LYS A 54 -15.25 3.47 -1.83
C LYS A 54 -14.56 2.13 -1.71
N ASN A 55 -14.27 1.51 -2.86
CA ASN A 55 -13.49 0.26 -2.91
C ASN A 55 -12.01 0.53 -2.67
N ILE A 56 -11.60 0.48 -1.41
CA ILE A 56 -10.25 0.81 -0.95
C ILE A 56 -9.34 -0.40 -1.07
N SER A 57 -8.21 -0.24 -1.73
CA SER A 57 -7.13 -1.23 -1.82
C SER A 57 -6.31 -1.31 -0.53
N ASP A 58 -5.85 -0.16 -0.05
CA ASP A 58 -5.10 -0.03 1.20
C ASP A 58 -5.28 1.39 1.77
N TYR A 59 -4.98 1.56 3.06
CA TYR A 59 -5.03 2.84 3.74
C TYR A 59 -4.00 2.93 4.86
N ILE A 60 -3.65 4.15 5.22
CA ILE A 60 -2.80 4.47 6.38
C ILE A 60 -3.40 5.67 7.12
N ILE A 61 -3.06 5.82 8.38
CA ILE A 61 -3.57 6.89 9.23
C ILE A 61 -2.39 7.67 9.79
N ASP A 62 -2.34 8.95 9.45
CA ASP A 62 -1.46 9.91 10.10
C ASP A 62 -2.17 10.45 11.35
N THR A 63 -1.76 9.94 12.51
CA THR A 63 -2.37 10.30 13.79
C THR A 63 -1.99 11.68 14.26
N SER A 64 -0.86 12.24 13.80
CA SER A 64 -0.40 13.58 14.15
C SER A 64 -1.34 14.65 13.57
N ASP A 65 -1.78 14.44 12.34
CA ASP A 65 -2.62 15.39 11.60
C ASP A 65 -4.09 14.99 11.51
N ASN A 66 -4.46 13.81 12.03
CA ASN A 66 -5.80 13.23 11.90
C ASN A 66 -6.22 13.06 10.44
N ILE A 67 -5.31 12.58 9.61
CA ILE A 67 -5.50 12.35 8.18
C ILE A 67 -5.48 10.87 7.89
N ILE A 68 -6.37 10.43 7.00
CA ILE A 68 -6.33 9.10 6.38
C ILE A 68 -5.89 9.28 4.93
N TYR A 69 -4.81 8.61 4.55
CA TYR A 69 -4.46 8.42 3.15
C TYR A 69 -4.96 7.05 2.72
N TYR A 70 -5.67 6.97 1.60
CA TYR A 70 -6.20 5.70 1.11
C TYR A 70 -6.19 5.66 -0.43
N TYR A 71 -5.98 4.46 -0.95
CA TYR A 71 -5.91 4.24 -2.39
C TYR A 71 -7.16 3.52 -2.89
N VAL A 72 -7.77 4.09 -3.92
CA VAL A 72 -8.91 3.52 -4.63
C VAL A 72 -8.44 2.97 -5.97
N ILE A 73 -8.75 1.72 -6.25
CA ILE A 73 -8.36 1.03 -7.48
C ILE A 73 -8.89 1.79 -8.69
N ASN A 74 -8.00 2.05 -9.68
CA ASN A 74 -8.26 2.82 -10.90
C ASN A 74 -8.59 4.31 -10.71
N GLU A 75 -8.64 4.81 -9.49
CA GLU A 75 -8.86 6.24 -9.23
C GLU A 75 -7.57 6.92 -8.76
N GLY A 76 -6.96 6.43 -7.66
CA GLY A 76 -5.72 6.98 -7.14
C GLY A 76 -5.66 7.09 -5.63
N LEU A 77 -4.76 7.95 -5.14
CA LEU A 77 -4.55 8.24 -3.73
C LEU A 77 -5.39 9.43 -3.29
N TYR A 78 -6.12 9.23 -2.22
CA TYR A 78 -6.94 10.24 -1.58
C TYR A 78 -6.37 10.61 -0.21
N LYS A 79 -6.59 11.87 0.18
CA LYS A 79 -6.35 12.43 1.50
C LYS A 79 -7.70 12.77 2.13
N TYR A 80 -8.00 12.19 3.30
CA TYR A 80 -9.23 12.42 4.02
C TYR A 80 -8.93 12.99 5.39
N LYS A 81 -9.40 14.22 5.64
CA LYS A 81 -9.31 14.89 6.94
C LYS A 81 -10.46 14.43 7.82
N ILE A 82 -10.17 13.66 8.86
CA ILE A 82 -11.19 13.02 9.72
C ILE A 82 -12.09 14.07 10.39
N LYS A 83 -11.51 15.19 10.87
CA LYS A 83 -12.24 16.24 11.58
C LYS A 83 -13.24 16.95 10.69
N ASP A 84 -12.82 17.33 9.51
CA ASP A 84 -13.59 18.19 8.59
C ASP A 84 -14.46 17.35 7.65
N LYS A 85 -14.22 16.03 7.59
CA LYS A 85 -14.82 15.10 6.64
C LYS A 85 -14.57 15.51 5.17
N GLU A 86 -13.44 16.14 4.94
CA GLU A 86 -13.03 16.64 3.64
C GLU A 86 -12.17 15.59 2.93
N GLU A 87 -12.53 15.27 1.70
CA GLU A 87 -11.83 14.32 0.84
C GLU A 87 -11.22 15.03 -0.36
N THR A 88 -9.97 14.72 -0.67
CA THR A 88 -9.24 15.27 -1.81
C THR A 88 -8.48 14.18 -2.53
N LEU A 89 -8.63 14.05 -3.86
CA LEU A 89 -7.76 13.22 -4.69
C LEU A 89 -6.42 13.96 -4.85
N ILE A 90 -5.34 13.39 -4.29
CA ILE A 90 -4.00 14.02 -4.32
C ILE A 90 -3.07 13.39 -5.36
N TYR A 91 -3.34 12.15 -5.80
CA TYR A 91 -2.59 11.50 -6.87
C TYR A 91 -3.53 10.67 -7.72
N LYS A 92 -3.57 10.92 -9.03
CA LYS A 92 -4.40 10.17 -9.97
C LYS A 92 -3.69 8.91 -10.44
N ALA A 93 -4.35 7.76 -10.29
CA ALA A 93 -3.82 6.50 -10.77
C ALA A 93 -3.64 6.47 -12.29
N GLU A 94 -2.57 5.84 -12.74
CA GLU A 94 -2.46 5.45 -14.15
C GLU A 94 -3.51 4.37 -14.48
N ARG A 95 -3.95 4.31 -15.72
CA ARG A 95 -4.88 3.28 -16.19
C ARG A 95 -4.34 1.87 -15.89
N ASN A 96 -5.19 1.00 -15.34
CA ASN A 96 -4.92 -0.41 -15.02
C ASN A 96 -4.03 -0.64 -13.78
N SER A 97 -3.92 0.28 -12.84
CA SER A 97 -3.31 -0.01 -11.55
C SER A 97 -4.29 -0.77 -10.66
N THR A 98 -3.99 -2.03 -10.35
CA THR A 98 -4.95 -2.93 -9.69
C THR A 98 -4.77 -3.05 -8.18
N LEU A 99 -3.55 -2.97 -7.69
CA LEU A 99 -3.24 -3.04 -6.26
C LEU A 99 -2.17 -2.01 -5.92
N CYS A 100 -2.33 -1.34 -4.80
CA CYS A 100 -1.34 -0.42 -4.28
C CYS A 100 -1.26 -0.59 -2.77
N TYR A 101 -0.05 -0.73 -2.26
CA TYR A 101 0.24 -0.67 -0.83
C TYR A 101 0.74 0.71 -0.49
N ILE A 102 0.25 1.25 0.61
CA ILE A 102 0.61 2.58 1.07
C ILE A 102 1.46 2.47 2.33
N SER A 103 2.50 3.28 2.38
CA SER A 103 3.22 3.58 3.61
C SER A 103 3.56 5.06 3.66
N PHE A 104 3.98 5.56 4.82
CA PHE A 104 4.39 6.95 4.95
C PHE A 104 5.41 7.12 6.08
N ASP A 105 6.09 8.25 6.04
CA ASP A 105 6.88 8.76 7.15
C ASP A 105 6.60 10.26 7.37
N ALA A 106 7.43 10.95 8.12
CA ALA A 106 7.24 12.38 8.38
C ALA A 106 7.20 13.22 7.09
N ASP A 107 8.00 12.84 6.08
CA ASP A 107 8.24 13.66 4.89
C ASP A 107 7.47 13.18 3.66
N TYR A 108 7.29 11.86 3.48
CA TYR A 108 6.84 11.26 2.23
C TYR A 108 5.72 10.24 2.42
N ILE A 109 4.98 10.03 1.32
CA ILE A 109 4.06 8.91 1.11
C ILE A 109 4.68 8.02 0.05
N TYR A 110 4.65 6.71 0.30
CA TYR A 110 5.17 5.69 -0.60
C TYR A 110 4.01 4.86 -1.15
N LEU A 111 3.90 4.80 -2.49
CA LEU A 111 2.95 3.94 -3.17
C LEU A 111 3.69 2.82 -3.90
N ASP A 112 3.52 1.59 -3.43
CA ASP A 112 3.99 0.39 -4.14
C ASP A 112 2.89 -0.06 -5.11
N ASN A 113 2.99 0.36 -6.36
CA ASN A 113 2.04 0.02 -7.40
C ASN A 113 2.43 -1.30 -8.06
N THR A 114 1.83 -2.38 -7.63
CA THR A 114 2.00 -3.68 -8.25
C THR A 114 1.12 -3.77 -9.49
N ARG A 115 1.71 -3.69 -10.68
CA ARG A 115 1.00 -4.03 -11.93
C ARG A 115 0.75 -5.54 -11.96
N TRP A 116 -0.46 -5.95 -11.62
CA TRP A 116 -0.91 -7.33 -11.82
C TRP A 116 -1.33 -7.53 -13.26
N CYS A 117 -0.49 -8.18 -14.06
CA CYS A 117 -0.88 -8.64 -15.37
C CYS A 117 -1.50 -10.04 -15.23
N LEU A 118 -2.84 -10.10 -15.13
CA LEU A 118 -3.60 -11.36 -14.98
C LEU A 118 -3.48 -12.32 -16.18
N PHE A 119 -2.87 -11.90 -17.29
CA PHE A 119 -2.90 -12.65 -18.54
C PHE A 119 -1.53 -13.09 -19.09
N THR A 120 -0.43 -12.69 -18.50
CA THR A 120 0.89 -13.14 -18.94
C THR A 120 1.56 -13.96 -17.84
N ARG A 121 1.79 -15.24 -18.11
CA ARG A 121 2.62 -16.14 -17.29
C ARG A 121 4.10 -15.77 -17.32
N THR A 122 4.48 -14.63 -17.86
CA THR A 122 5.84 -14.13 -17.93
C THR A 122 6.08 -13.18 -16.77
N ALA A 123 7.06 -13.51 -15.98
CA ALA A 123 7.42 -12.94 -14.69
C ALA A 123 8.09 -11.55 -14.74
N ASP A 124 7.90 -10.76 -15.76
CA ASP A 124 8.40 -9.38 -15.83
C ASP A 124 7.37 -8.40 -15.26
N LEU A 125 7.09 -8.57 -13.96
CA LEU A 125 6.30 -7.60 -13.21
C LEU A 125 7.27 -6.52 -12.70
N THR A 126 7.58 -5.55 -13.54
CA THR A 126 8.25 -4.35 -13.07
C THR A 126 7.29 -3.63 -12.12
N ARG A 127 7.65 -3.61 -10.85
CA ARG A 127 6.95 -2.83 -9.84
C ARG A 127 7.54 -1.44 -9.82
N ILE A 128 6.71 -0.45 -9.65
CA ILE A 128 7.14 0.94 -9.50
C ILE A 128 6.75 1.39 -8.10
N LEU A 129 7.74 1.87 -7.36
CA LEU A 129 7.54 2.59 -6.13
C LEU A 129 7.49 4.08 -6.45
N TYR A 130 6.38 4.72 -6.12
CA TYR A 130 6.26 6.18 -6.19
C TYR A 130 6.57 6.77 -4.83
N VAL A 131 7.43 7.77 -4.80
CA VAL A 131 7.70 8.62 -3.64
C VAL A 131 6.98 9.93 -3.86
N LEU A 132 6.01 10.23 -3.00
CA LEU A 132 5.22 11.45 -3.09
C LEU A 132 5.44 12.34 -1.87
N ASP A 133 5.30 13.65 -2.05
CA ASP A 133 5.11 14.54 -0.90
C ASP A 133 3.70 14.38 -0.28
N LYS A 134 3.43 15.10 0.81
CA LYS A 134 2.14 15.03 1.52
C LYS A 134 0.97 15.67 0.76
N ASP A 135 1.26 16.36 -0.33
CA ASP A 135 0.26 16.94 -1.23
C ASP A 135 0.02 16.10 -2.48
N GLY A 136 0.75 14.98 -2.62
CA GLY A 136 0.58 14.00 -3.69
C GLY A 136 1.42 14.26 -4.94
N ASN A 137 2.35 15.24 -4.90
CA ASN A 137 3.30 15.43 -6.00
C ASN A 137 4.32 14.29 -6.01
N VAL A 138 4.56 13.71 -7.18
CA VAL A 138 5.57 12.67 -7.36
C VAL A 138 6.96 13.31 -7.29
N ILE A 139 7.72 12.97 -6.27
CA ILE A 139 9.09 13.44 -6.06
C ILE A 139 10.08 12.51 -6.78
N ASN A 140 9.84 11.21 -6.72
CA ASN A 140 10.67 10.21 -7.36
C ASN A 140 9.89 8.95 -7.72
N THR A 141 10.42 8.18 -8.68
CA THR A 141 9.93 6.85 -9.05
C THR A 141 11.08 5.87 -9.10
N ILE A 142 10.93 4.71 -8.48
CA ILE A 142 11.99 3.71 -8.34
C ILE A 142 11.46 2.38 -8.84
N GLU A 143 12.13 1.78 -9.82
CA GLU A 143 11.81 0.42 -10.24
C GLU A 143 12.25 -0.59 -9.19
N THR A 144 11.39 -1.56 -8.89
CA THR A 144 11.65 -2.61 -7.91
C THR A 144 11.25 -3.97 -8.47
N ASN A 145 12.07 -5.00 -8.22
CA ASN A 145 11.84 -6.37 -8.65
C ASN A 145 11.41 -7.28 -7.49
N GLY A 146 11.30 -6.74 -6.30
CA GLY A 146 11.02 -7.48 -5.09
C GLY A 146 9.96 -6.83 -4.21
N ARG A 147 9.81 -7.36 -3.00
CA ARG A 147 8.96 -6.81 -1.99
C ARG A 147 9.67 -5.64 -1.31
N VAL A 148 9.05 -4.48 -1.33
CA VAL A 148 9.55 -3.32 -0.59
C VAL A 148 9.18 -3.47 0.88
N LEU A 149 10.16 -3.30 1.75
CA LEU A 149 10.01 -3.23 3.20
C LEU A 149 10.47 -1.84 3.67
N PHE A 150 9.76 -1.28 4.62
CA PHE A 150 10.11 0.03 5.16
C PHE A 150 11.05 -0.16 6.35
N GLY A 151 12.18 0.52 6.29
CA GLY A 151 13.23 0.46 7.30
C GLY A 151 13.08 1.53 8.38
N ASP A 152 14.18 1.75 9.12
CA ASP A 152 14.31 2.79 10.14
C ASP A 152 14.59 4.18 9.53
N ASP A 153 14.90 5.16 10.36
CA ASP A 153 15.17 6.53 9.91
C ASP A 153 16.44 6.70 9.05
N ARG A 154 17.33 5.71 9.02
CA ARG A 154 18.56 5.73 8.21
C ARG A 154 18.36 5.09 6.85
N TYR A 155 17.62 3.97 6.80
CA TYR A 155 17.39 3.17 5.62
C TYR A 155 15.87 3.02 5.44
N LYS A 156 15.31 3.74 4.51
CA LYS A 156 13.85 3.79 4.37
C LYS A 156 13.26 2.61 3.64
N LEU A 157 13.99 2.06 2.69
CA LEU A 157 13.46 1.04 1.81
C LEU A 157 14.44 -0.12 1.70
N PHE A 158 13.90 -1.30 1.84
CA PHE A 158 14.59 -2.53 1.55
C PHE A 158 13.81 -3.31 0.51
N GLU A 159 14.46 -3.72 -0.54
CA GLU A 159 13.95 -4.71 -1.45
C GLU A 159 14.51 -6.08 -1.06
N VAL A 160 13.65 -7.09 -0.98
CA VAL A 160 14.10 -8.48 -0.84
C VAL A 160 14.61 -8.91 -2.22
N GLY A 161 15.91 -8.73 -2.41
CA GLY A 161 16.58 -8.93 -3.68
C GLY A 161 16.89 -10.38 -4.01
N LYS A 162 17.93 -10.58 -4.78
CA LYS A 162 18.34 -11.86 -5.36
C LYS A 162 18.43 -12.99 -4.35
N LYS A 163 17.80 -14.12 -4.67
CA LYS A 163 17.91 -15.37 -3.96
C LYS A 163 19.03 -16.22 -4.56
N LYS A 164 19.93 -16.72 -3.73
CA LYS A 164 20.91 -17.73 -4.11
C LYS A 164 20.59 -19.04 -3.37
N GLU A 165 20.30 -20.07 -4.13
CA GLU A 165 20.13 -21.41 -3.56
C GLU A 165 21.46 -22.07 -3.31
N VAL A 166 21.69 -22.52 -2.07
CA VAL A 166 22.81 -23.36 -1.65
C VAL A 166 22.23 -24.63 -1.07
N LYS A 167 23.04 -25.72 -1.07
CA LYS A 167 22.65 -27.08 -0.64
C LYS A 167 21.96 -27.10 0.73
N TYR A 168 20.78 -26.90 0.98
CA TYR A 168 19.98 -26.87 2.22
C TYR A 168 19.58 -25.47 2.75
N ALA A 169 19.87 -24.37 2.03
CA ALA A 169 19.47 -23.06 2.46
C ALA A 169 19.21 -22.13 1.28
N SER A 170 18.49 -21.05 1.52
CA SER A 170 18.39 -19.93 0.59
C SER A 170 19.06 -18.73 1.22
N LEU A 171 19.98 -18.12 0.51
CA LEU A 171 20.61 -16.87 0.90
C LEU A 171 19.89 -15.73 0.16
N TYR A 172 19.63 -14.66 0.86
CA TYR A 172 18.99 -13.47 0.30
C TYR A 172 19.96 -12.30 0.37
N LYS A 173 19.97 -11.51 -0.67
CA LYS A 173 20.66 -10.22 -0.70
C LYS A 173 19.62 -9.14 -0.57
N LEU A 174 19.77 -8.28 0.42
CA LEU A 174 18.93 -7.11 0.58
C LEU A 174 19.53 -5.96 -0.23
N THR A 175 18.68 -5.28 -0.95
CA THR A 175 18.99 -3.98 -1.55
C THR A 175 18.32 -2.90 -0.72
N TYR A 176 18.86 -1.71 -0.67
CA TYR A 176 18.36 -0.62 0.15
C TYR A 176 18.56 0.73 -0.49
N ILE A 177 17.77 1.71 -0.04
CA ILE A 177 17.95 3.12 -0.35
C ILE A 177 18.04 3.89 0.97
N LYS A 178 19.04 4.75 1.11
CA LYS A 178 19.16 5.62 2.28
C LYS A 178 18.09 6.72 2.23
N LYS A 179 17.61 7.15 3.38
CA LYS A 179 16.64 8.24 3.47
C LYS A 179 17.12 9.52 2.77
N SER A 180 18.39 9.86 2.92
CA SER A 180 18.97 11.05 2.31
C SER A 180 19.05 11.01 0.78
N GLU A 181 18.91 9.82 0.17
CA GLU A 181 19.04 9.60 -1.27
C GLU A 181 17.68 9.35 -1.93
N ILE A 182 16.60 9.28 -1.16
CA ILE A 182 15.28 8.85 -1.66
C ILE A 182 14.75 9.71 -2.83
N ASN A 183 15.11 10.99 -2.86
CA ASN A 183 14.65 11.94 -3.89
C ASN A 183 15.40 11.82 -5.21
N THR A 184 16.56 11.18 -5.21
CA THR A 184 17.47 11.12 -6.36
C THR A 184 17.90 9.71 -6.72
N ALA A 185 17.54 8.72 -5.89
CA ALA A 185 17.89 7.34 -6.15
C ALA A 185 17.15 6.81 -7.38
N ASP A 186 17.88 6.36 -8.37
CA ASP A 186 17.39 5.67 -9.55
C ASP A 186 17.60 4.15 -9.46
N THR A 187 18.50 3.73 -8.58
CA THR A 187 18.90 2.34 -8.37
C THR A 187 19.03 2.00 -6.89
N TRP A 188 18.94 0.70 -6.59
CA TRP A 188 19.11 0.16 -5.25
C TRP A 188 20.58 -0.12 -4.95
N SER A 189 21.04 0.30 -3.76
CA SER A 189 22.34 -0.12 -3.23
C SER A 189 22.27 -1.56 -2.74
N GLU A 190 23.31 -2.34 -3.00
CA GLU A 190 23.36 -3.75 -2.60
C GLU A 190 24.05 -3.94 -1.24
N SER A 191 23.44 -4.75 -0.37
CA SER A 191 24.08 -5.24 0.85
C SER A 191 24.99 -6.44 0.54
N GLU A 192 25.87 -6.80 1.47
CA GLU A 192 26.56 -8.08 1.42
C GLU A 192 25.58 -9.24 1.65
N TRP A 193 25.94 -10.44 1.13
CA TRP A 193 25.14 -11.64 1.36
C TRP A 193 25.08 -11.95 2.86
N GLN A 194 23.90 -11.98 3.42
CA GLN A 194 23.71 -12.44 4.78
C GLN A 194 23.65 -13.97 4.80
N LYS A 195 24.44 -14.56 5.70
CA LYS A 195 24.48 -16.00 5.96
C LYS A 195 23.33 -16.42 6.86
#